data_e18308d18f530ac9f4c6c2b1d3c68bb4
#
_entry.id   e18308d18f530ac9f4c6c2b1d3c68bb4
#
_cell.length_a   1.000
_cell.length_b   1.000
_cell.length_c   1.000
_cell.angle_alpha   90.00
_cell.angle_beta   90.00
_cell.angle_gamma   90.00
#
_symmetry.space_group_name_H-M   'P 1'
#
loop_
_entity.id
_entity.type
_entity.pdbx_description
1 polymer ?
#
loop_
_entity_poly.entity_id
_entity_poly.type
_entity_poly.pdbx_seq_one_letter_code
_entity_poly.pdbx_strand_id
1 'polypeptide(L)'
;MPILPGMYSAVTEIAAADPDSALEHFERLFSFETDCWDVHAAIEAGHSDFVLLDVRSPEAYAAAHVPTAINLPHGRINEHNLAQFPSEKLFVVYCSGPQCNGADRAAVRLARMGRKVKKMIGGVEGWRDEGFSFATQEQLS
;
A
#
# COMPACT_ATOMS: atom_id res chain seq x y z
N MET A 1 -43.75 -8.11 6.54
CA MET A 1 -44.10 -6.68 6.48
C MET A 1 -43.54 -6.06 5.21
N PRO A 2 -44.34 -5.34 4.44
CA PRO A 2 -43.78 -4.74 3.25
C PRO A 2 -42.77 -3.64 3.58
N ILE A 3 -41.75 -3.52 2.73
CA ILE A 3 -40.72 -2.49 2.86
C ILE A 3 -41.27 -1.22 2.19
N LEU A 4 -41.30 -0.14 2.97
CA LEU A 4 -41.75 1.15 2.46
C LEU A 4 -40.58 1.89 1.80
N PRO A 5 -40.86 2.73 0.78
CA PRO A 5 -39.80 3.56 0.21
C PRO A 5 -39.12 4.36 1.31
N GLY A 6 -37.78 4.34 1.33
CA GLY A 6 -36.99 5.06 2.33
C GLY A 6 -36.72 4.31 3.60
N MET A 7 -37.23 3.09 3.79
CA MET A 7 -36.91 2.28 4.96
C MET A 7 -35.48 1.77 4.95
N TYR A 8 -34.89 1.59 3.79
CA TYR A 8 -33.50 1.17 3.63
C TYR A 8 -32.70 2.19 2.85
N SER A 9 -31.49 2.40 3.26
CA SER A 9 -30.51 3.16 2.49
C SER A 9 -29.72 2.22 1.59
N ALA A 10 -28.95 2.77 0.67
CA ALA A 10 -28.01 1.98 -0.11
C ALA A 10 -27.01 1.25 0.79
N VAL A 11 -26.71 1.81 1.95
CA VAL A 11 -25.81 1.20 2.92
C VAL A 11 -26.35 -0.11 3.49
N THR A 12 -27.66 -0.18 3.70
CA THR A 12 -28.29 -1.34 4.34
C THR A 12 -29.01 -2.25 3.35
N GLU A 13 -29.01 -1.90 2.06
CA GLU A 13 -29.68 -2.68 1.01
C GLU A 13 -29.11 -4.10 0.93
N ILE A 14 -27.81 -4.24 1.03
CA ILE A 14 -27.14 -5.52 1.14
C ILE A 14 -26.80 -5.72 2.61
N ALA A 15 -27.24 -6.84 3.17
CA ALA A 15 -27.04 -7.13 4.57
C ALA A 15 -25.54 -7.26 4.89
N ALA A 16 -25.13 -6.79 6.06
CA ALA A 16 -23.78 -7.02 6.54
C ALA A 16 -23.54 -8.49 6.76
N ALA A 17 -22.29 -8.94 6.61
CA ALA A 17 -21.89 -10.28 6.98
C ALA A 17 -22.10 -10.48 8.48
N ASP A 18 -22.26 -11.74 8.91
CA ASP A 18 -22.34 -12.03 10.34
C ASP A 18 -21.02 -11.63 11.03
N PRO A 19 -21.06 -11.37 12.36
CA PRO A 19 -19.88 -10.89 13.07
C PRO A 19 -18.66 -11.80 13.00
N ASP A 20 -18.84 -13.12 13.00
CA ASP A 20 -17.71 -14.05 12.92
C ASP A 20 -17.00 -13.95 11.57
N SER A 21 -17.78 -13.91 10.50
CA SER A 21 -17.23 -13.74 9.15
C SER A 21 -16.56 -12.38 8.98
N ALA A 22 -17.18 -11.35 9.52
CA ALA A 22 -16.61 -10.00 9.46
C ALA A 22 -15.28 -9.92 10.21
N LEU A 23 -15.21 -10.51 11.40
CA LEU A 23 -13.99 -10.54 12.21
C LEU A 23 -12.85 -11.21 11.44
N GLU A 24 -13.09 -12.37 10.86
CA GLU A 24 -12.09 -13.08 10.08
C GLU A 24 -11.59 -12.23 8.90
N HIS A 25 -12.52 -11.65 8.17
CA HIS A 25 -12.20 -10.84 7.00
C HIS A 25 -11.33 -9.62 7.37
N PHE A 26 -11.77 -8.86 8.37
CA PHE A 26 -11.07 -7.62 8.72
C PHE A 26 -9.74 -7.86 9.41
N GLU A 27 -9.63 -8.91 10.22
CA GLU A 27 -8.34 -9.27 10.79
C GLU A 27 -7.32 -9.66 9.71
N ARG A 28 -7.78 -10.34 8.66
CA ARG A 28 -6.90 -10.73 7.56
C ARG A 28 -6.35 -9.54 6.79
N LEU A 29 -7.08 -8.44 6.73
CA LEU A 29 -6.58 -7.24 6.02
C LEU A 29 -5.25 -6.77 6.57
N PHE A 30 -5.00 -6.92 7.87
CA PHE A 30 -3.73 -6.49 8.47
C PHE A 30 -2.54 -7.32 8.00
N SER A 31 -2.77 -8.48 7.42
CA SER A 31 -1.72 -9.29 6.80
C SER A 31 -1.41 -8.85 5.37
N PHE A 32 -2.32 -8.13 4.74
CA PHE A 32 -2.21 -7.69 3.34
C PHE A 32 -1.94 -6.20 3.20
N GLU A 33 -2.30 -5.41 4.20
CA GLU A 33 -2.27 -3.96 4.11
C GLU A 33 -1.65 -3.33 5.34
N THR A 34 -1.05 -2.17 5.11
CA THR A 34 -0.66 -1.22 6.14
C THR A 34 -1.16 0.15 5.68
N ASP A 35 -0.89 1.21 6.43
CA ASP A 35 -1.33 2.55 6.07
C ASP A 35 -0.21 3.57 6.20
N CYS A 36 -0.50 4.80 5.77
CA CYS A 36 0.49 5.88 5.80
C CYS A 36 0.93 6.21 7.23
N TRP A 37 0.00 6.13 8.18
CA TRP A 37 0.30 6.45 9.57
C TRP A 37 1.34 5.50 10.16
N ASP A 38 1.12 4.18 9.99
CA ASP A 38 2.03 3.17 10.52
C ASP A 38 3.39 3.20 9.84
N VAL A 39 3.40 3.42 8.51
CA VAL A 39 4.66 3.53 7.77
C VAL A 39 5.43 4.76 8.22
N HIS A 40 4.76 5.90 8.36
CA HIS A 40 5.39 7.12 8.84
C HIS A 40 5.99 6.93 10.25
N ALA A 41 5.22 6.33 11.16
CA ALA A 41 5.69 6.06 12.51
C ALA A 41 6.93 5.15 12.51
N ALA A 42 6.94 4.14 11.66
CA ALA A 42 8.08 3.21 11.54
C ALA A 42 9.33 3.93 11.01
N ILE A 43 9.17 4.79 9.99
CA ILE A 43 10.28 5.57 9.45
C ILE A 43 10.85 6.51 10.52
N GLU A 44 9.99 7.23 11.22
CA GLU A 44 10.42 8.17 12.27
C GLU A 44 11.13 7.46 13.42
N ALA A 45 10.74 6.24 13.72
CA ALA A 45 11.39 5.43 14.77
C ALA A 45 12.66 4.73 14.28
N GLY A 46 13.02 4.85 13.00
CA GLY A 46 14.22 4.26 12.45
C GLY A 46 14.13 2.76 12.18
N HIS A 47 12.91 2.21 12.07
CA HIS A 47 12.75 0.79 11.75
C HIS A 47 13.16 0.49 10.32
N SER A 48 13.84 -0.64 10.13
CA SER A 48 14.32 -1.11 8.83
C SER A 48 13.91 -2.55 8.56
N ASP A 49 12.82 -3.00 9.17
CA ASP A 49 12.32 -4.37 9.02
C ASP A 49 11.46 -4.56 7.78
N PHE A 50 11.42 -3.56 6.91
CA PHE A 50 10.73 -3.65 5.62
C PHE A 50 11.43 -2.76 4.59
N VAL A 51 11.20 -3.05 3.32
CA VAL A 51 11.64 -2.22 2.18
C VAL A 51 10.40 -1.53 1.60
N LEU A 52 10.42 -0.21 1.56
CA LEU A 52 9.33 0.56 1.00
C LEU A 52 9.60 0.80 -0.48
N LEU A 53 8.69 0.33 -1.34
CA LEU A 53 8.82 0.47 -2.79
C LEU A 53 7.77 1.44 -3.33
N ASP A 54 8.25 2.48 -4.00
CA ASP A 54 7.42 3.34 -4.82
C ASP A 54 7.34 2.69 -6.20
N VAL A 55 6.15 2.23 -6.58
CA VAL A 55 5.97 1.45 -7.81
C VAL A 55 5.45 2.29 -8.98
N ARG A 56 5.51 3.61 -8.82
CA ARG A 56 5.15 4.56 -9.88
C ARG A 56 6.31 4.73 -10.86
N SER A 57 6.11 5.58 -11.86
CA SER A 57 7.15 5.90 -12.81
C SER A 57 8.35 6.60 -12.15
N PRO A 58 9.55 6.52 -12.76
CA PRO A 58 10.71 7.25 -12.25
C PRO A 58 10.47 8.75 -12.14
N GLU A 59 9.73 9.33 -13.08
CA GLU A 59 9.44 10.77 -13.09
C GLU A 59 8.57 11.17 -11.89
N ALA A 60 7.55 10.39 -11.60
CA ALA A 60 6.68 10.63 -10.45
C ALA A 60 7.47 10.52 -9.15
N TYR A 61 8.29 9.49 -9.04
CA TYR A 61 9.15 9.28 -7.87
C TYR A 61 10.11 10.47 -7.67
N ALA A 62 10.76 10.91 -8.74
CA ALA A 62 11.73 12.00 -8.64
C ALA A 62 11.06 13.29 -8.16
N ALA A 63 9.83 13.55 -8.59
CA ALA A 63 9.10 14.76 -8.23
C ALA A 63 8.75 14.79 -6.74
N ALA A 64 8.30 13.68 -6.19
CA ALA A 64 7.98 13.55 -4.76
C ALA A 64 7.76 12.08 -4.42
N HIS A 65 8.38 11.61 -3.35
CA HIS A 65 8.19 10.25 -2.87
C HIS A 65 8.26 10.21 -1.35
N VAL A 66 7.74 9.15 -0.77
CA VAL A 66 7.83 8.92 0.67
C VAL A 66 9.31 8.77 1.04
N PRO A 67 9.78 9.44 2.08
CA PRO A 67 11.19 9.30 2.51
C PRO A 67 11.55 7.83 2.71
N THR A 68 12.74 7.45 2.33
CA THR A 68 13.32 6.10 2.34
C THR A 68 12.81 5.18 1.24
N ALA A 69 11.76 5.54 0.52
CA ALA A 69 11.22 4.67 -0.55
C ALA A 69 12.23 4.50 -1.68
N ILE A 70 12.28 3.29 -2.22
CA ILE A 70 13.07 2.94 -3.38
C ILE A 70 12.12 2.88 -4.57
N ASN A 71 12.50 3.47 -5.69
CA ASN A 71 11.67 3.40 -6.89
C ASN A 71 11.90 2.09 -7.63
N LEU A 72 10.81 1.34 -7.78
CA LEU A 72 10.80 0.15 -8.61
C LEU A 72 9.43 0.05 -9.28
N PRO A 73 9.27 0.61 -10.48
CA PRO A 73 7.99 0.56 -11.18
C PRO A 73 7.43 -0.86 -11.24
N HIS A 74 6.11 -1.00 -11.08
CA HIS A 74 5.51 -2.33 -10.93
C HIS A 74 5.85 -3.27 -12.09
N GLY A 75 6.02 -2.75 -13.30
CA GLY A 75 6.38 -3.56 -14.47
C GLY A 75 7.83 -4.04 -14.47
N ARG A 76 8.67 -3.51 -13.58
CA ARG A 76 10.07 -3.90 -13.46
C ARG A 76 10.36 -4.78 -12.26
N ILE A 77 9.33 -5.23 -11.57
CA ILE A 77 9.48 -6.16 -10.45
C ILE A 77 9.75 -7.54 -11.02
N ASN A 78 11.00 -7.98 -10.90
CA ASN A 78 11.46 -9.29 -11.38
C ASN A 78 12.60 -9.76 -10.47
N GLU A 79 13.01 -11.01 -10.66
CA GLU A 79 14.04 -11.61 -9.82
C GLU A 79 15.38 -10.87 -9.89
N HIS A 80 15.74 -10.40 -11.08
CA HIS A 80 16.99 -9.66 -11.25
C HIS A 80 17.01 -8.40 -10.40
N ASN A 81 15.93 -7.62 -10.44
CA ASN A 81 15.86 -6.35 -9.71
C ASN A 81 15.66 -6.55 -8.21
N LEU A 82 15.25 -7.72 -7.77
CA LEU A 82 15.07 -8.04 -6.36
C LEU A 82 16.22 -8.84 -5.76
N ALA A 83 17.22 -9.21 -6.56
CA ALA A 83 18.28 -10.11 -6.13
C ALA A 83 19.08 -9.58 -4.93
N GLN A 84 19.16 -8.27 -4.78
CA GLN A 84 19.90 -7.64 -3.67
C GLN A 84 19.19 -7.75 -2.33
N PHE A 85 17.90 -8.09 -2.32
CA PHE A 85 17.11 -8.15 -1.10
C PHE A 85 16.99 -9.59 -0.60
N PRO A 86 17.15 -9.81 0.73
CA PRO A 86 16.96 -11.15 1.30
C PRO A 86 15.56 -11.69 1.04
N SER A 87 15.44 -13.01 0.89
CA SER A 87 14.17 -13.64 0.53
C SER A 87 13.06 -13.45 1.57
N GLU A 88 13.42 -13.27 2.83
CA GLU A 88 12.45 -13.08 3.93
C GLU A 88 12.04 -11.63 4.13
N LYS A 89 12.65 -10.70 3.40
CA LYS A 89 12.38 -9.27 3.60
C LYS A 89 10.94 -8.93 3.20
N LEU A 90 10.26 -8.19 4.07
CA LEU A 90 8.93 -7.69 3.75
C LEU A 90 9.05 -6.48 2.81
N PHE A 91 8.30 -6.51 1.73
CA PHE A 91 8.14 -5.34 0.87
C PHE A 91 6.82 -4.65 1.18
N VAL A 92 6.87 -3.33 1.32
CA VAL A 92 5.67 -2.51 1.41
C VAL A 92 5.61 -1.68 0.14
N VAL A 93 4.52 -1.79 -0.60
CA VAL A 93 4.37 -1.14 -1.91
C VAL A 93 3.31 -0.05 -1.85
N TYR A 94 3.53 1.03 -2.61
CA TYR A 94 2.53 2.07 -2.75
C TYR A 94 2.56 2.68 -4.16
N CYS A 95 1.42 3.25 -4.54
CA CYS A 95 1.23 3.95 -5.80
C CYS A 95 0.71 5.36 -5.53
N SER A 96 0.06 5.98 -6.51
CA SER A 96 -0.43 7.36 -6.38
C SER A 96 -1.51 7.52 -5.33
N GLY A 97 -2.47 6.61 -5.30
CA GLY A 97 -3.60 6.70 -4.39
C GLY A 97 -4.62 5.61 -4.67
N PRO A 98 -5.80 5.71 -4.03
CA PRO A 98 -6.83 4.66 -4.13
C PRO A 98 -7.33 4.39 -5.55
N GLN A 99 -7.23 5.36 -6.45
CA GLN A 99 -7.68 5.22 -7.84
C GLN A 99 -6.70 4.44 -8.70
N CYS A 100 -5.49 4.16 -8.20
CA CYS A 100 -4.43 3.51 -8.98
C CYS A 100 -4.22 2.08 -8.48
N ASN A 101 -4.20 1.12 -9.40
CA ASN A 101 -3.97 -0.28 -9.04
C ASN A 101 -2.52 -0.73 -9.19
N GLY A 102 -1.58 0.23 -9.34
CA GLY A 102 -0.16 -0.11 -9.50
C GLY A 102 0.41 -0.88 -8.32
N ALA A 103 0.02 -0.51 -7.10
CA ALA A 103 0.45 -1.22 -5.90
C ALA A 103 -0.10 -2.65 -5.86
N ASP A 104 -1.34 -2.84 -6.29
CA ASP A 104 -1.92 -4.19 -6.35
C ASP A 104 -1.20 -5.05 -7.38
N ARG A 105 -0.86 -4.50 -8.54
CA ARG A 105 -0.09 -5.21 -9.56
C ARG A 105 1.31 -5.57 -9.05
N ALA A 106 1.95 -4.65 -8.34
CA ALA A 106 3.24 -4.91 -7.72
C ALA A 106 3.16 -6.03 -6.69
N ALA A 107 2.11 -6.00 -5.85
CA ALA A 107 1.89 -7.02 -4.83
C ALA A 107 1.71 -8.41 -5.47
N VAL A 108 0.96 -8.49 -6.57
CA VAL A 108 0.79 -9.75 -7.30
C VAL A 108 2.13 -10.29 -7.80
N ARG A 109 2.96 -9.43 -8.40
CA ARG A 109 4.27 -9.84 -8.90
C ARG A 109 5.18 -10.34 -7.80
N LEU A 110 5.23 -9.60 -6.68
CA LEU A 110 6.04 -9.99 -5.52
C LEU A 110 5.57 -11.32 -4.93
N ALA A 111 4.26 -11.46 -4.74
CA ALA A 111 3.70 -12.69 -4.17
C ALA A 111 3.96 -13.91 -5.07
N ARG A 112 3.87 -13.74 -6.40
CA ARG A 112 4.20 -14.82 -7.34
C ARG A 112 5.63 -15.29 -7.23
N MET A 113 6.54 -14.41 -6.83
CA MET A 113 7.95 -14.75 -6.61
C MET A 113 8.24 -15.22 -5.19
N GLY A 114 7.19 -15.47 -4.40
CA GLY A 114 7.35 -15.93 -3.02
C GLY A 114 7.80 -14.86 -2.05
N ARG A 115 7.71 -13.59 -2.45
CA ARG A 115 8.12 -12.49 -1.57
C ARG A 115 6.97 -12.04 -0.69
N LYS A 116 7.30 -11.68 0.54
CA LYS A 116 6.31 -11.13 1.49
C LYS A 116 6.00 -9.69 1.10
N VAL A 117 4.72 -9.34 1.07
CA VAL A 117 4.29 -8.02 0.64
C VAL A 117 3.09 -7.53 1.43
N LYS A 118 3.07 -6.23 1.70
CA LYS A 118 1.89 -5.49 2.15
C LYS A 118 1.74 -4.25 1.29
N LYS A 119 0.52 -3.81 1.09
CA LYS A 119 0.24 -2.57 0.38
C LYS A 119 0.02 -1.46 1.40
N MET A 120 0.67 -0.30 1.20
CA MET A 120 0.37 0.90 1.97
C MET A 120 -0.85 1.57 1.33
N ILE A 121 -2.00 1.41 1.95
CA ILE A 121 -3.24 2.02 1.45
C ILE A 121 -3.13 3.55 1.49
N GLY A 122 -3.82 4.20 0.57
CA GLY A 122 -3.80 5.65 0.44
C GLY A 122 -2.72 6.18 -0.50
N GLY A 123 -1.56 5.54 -0.55
CA GLY A 123 -0.48 5.96 -1.43
C GLY A 123 0.00 7.39 -1.20
N VAL A 124 0.45 8.02 -2.28
CA VAL A 124 0.93 9.41 -2.23
C VAL A 124 -0.15 10.37 -1.77
N GLU A 125 -1.39 10.18 -2.24
CA GLU A 125 -2.50 11.04 -1.84
C GLU A 125 -2.78 10.93 -0.35
N GLY A 126 -2.79 9.71 0.19
CA GLY A 126 -2.99 9.50 1.62
C GLY A 126 -1.85 10.09 2.43
N TRP A 127 -0.62 9.96 1.98
CA TRP A 127 0.55 10.55 2.63
C TRP A 127 0.42 12.07 2.71
N ARG A 128 0.01 12.68 1.60
CA ARG A 128 -0.20 14.14 1.54
C ARG A 128 -1.34 14.57 2.45
N ASP A 129 -2.45 13.83 2.45
CA ASP A 129 -3.62 14.17 3.26
C ASP A 129 -3.31 14.14 4.76
N GLU A 130 -2.39 13.27 5.18
CA GLU A 130 -1.95 13.23 6.57
C GLU A 130 -0.96 14.36 6.92
N GLY A 131 -0.53 15.13 5.92
CA GLY A 131 0.40 16.23 6.14
C GLY A 131 1.85 15.81 6.30
N PHE A 132 2.20 14.59 5.92
CA PHE A 132 3.57 14.10 6.02
C PHE A 132 4.44 14.62 4.89
N SER A 133 5.72 14.86 5.19
CA SER A 133 6.66 15.42 4.21
C SER A 133 7.14 14.39 3.20
N PHE A 134 7.41 14.87 1.99
CA PHE A 134 7.98 14.08 0.90
C PHE A 134 9.47 14.38 0.72
N ALA A 135 10.19 13.43 0.14
CA ALA A 135 11.53 13.64 -0.37
C ALA A 135 11.46 13.86 -1.89
N THR A 136 12.50 14.47 -2.44
CA THR A 136 12.64 14.65 -3.89
C THR A 136 14.02 14.19 -4.33
N GLN A 137 14.13 13.74 -5.57
CA GLN A 137 15.41 13.28 -6.10
C GLN A 137 16.32 14.42 -6.53
N GLU A 138 15.77 15.62 -6.75
CA GLU A 138 16.56 16.80 -7.11
C GLU A 138 17.63 17.13 -6.08
N GLN A 139 17.41 16.78 -4.83
CA GLN A 139 18.33 17.05 -3.73
C GLN A 139 19.61 16.24 -3.84
N LEU A 140 19.68 15.31 -4.78
CA LEU A 140 20.84 14.45 -4.97
C LEU A 140 21.83 14.98 -5.99
N SER A 141 21.47 16.02 -6.73
CA SER A 141 22.32 16.61 -7.74
C SER A 141 23.31 17.64 -7.20
#